data_0dc0acde0883dcde16cd2713720ddf46
#
_entry.id   0dc0acde0883dcde16cd2713720ddf46
#
_cell.length_a   1.000
_cell.length_b   1.000
_cell.length_c   1.000
_cell.angle_alpha   90.00
_cell.angle_beta   90.00
_cell.angle_gamma   90.00
#
_symmetry.space_group_name_H-M   'P 1'
#
loop_
_entity.id
_entity.type
_entity.pdbx_description
1 polymer ?
#
loop_
_entity_poly.entity_id
_entity_poly.type
_entity_poly.pdbx_seq_one_letter_code
_entity_poly.pdbx_strand_id
1 'polypeptide(L)'
;MLREKKLLGIDVRDLEEGWAGRKRYTESLLRALSMVDEVNEYILFSRRRGDFGLAENFRTVSIDTTPAFWHCKVAQFCREKGIDIYISPRSPITISLLRNKTIYVVHDLIVFTSEGRRLPLKSRIVEKVFMRKALRRADLIVAVSENTKRDILHHVNLPEEKVKVIYEAPAPIFRRMKPDHSILSRYDLRKNFILYVGTVEPRKNLKLLVDAYKMLPGSVRDEFMLVFVGKKGWGYGEVLKYADENLGAHYFRFLGYVPDEDLVHIYNAAHIFVYPSFYEGFGLPVLEAMSCGVPVVVSRVSSLPEIVGDSGILIDPSNAYELETALERLLDNEELRRELSTRALKRSLDFSWEKAARKFVELYSAL
;
A
#
# COMPACT_ATOMS: atom_id res chain seq x y z
N MET A 1 -29.12 -5.57 -21.61
CA MET A 1 -29.68 -4.55 -20.73
C MET A 1 -28.78 -3.34 -20.74
N LEU A 2 -29.28 -2.16 -21.11
CA LEU A 2 -28.53 -0.90 -20.95
C LEU A 2 -28.29 -0.70 -19.45
N ARG A 3 -27.02 -0.55 -19.05
CA ARG A 3 -26.69 -0.24 -17.63
C ARG A 3 -27.27 1.12 -17.31
N GLU A 4 -28.03 1.22 -16.23
CA GLU A 4 -28.55 2.49 -15.73
C GLU A 4 -27.37 3.35 -15.27
N LYS A 5 -27.30 4.57 -15.75
CA LYS A 5 -26.26 5.55 -15.41
C LYS A 5 -26.39 5.93 -13.95
N LYS A 6 -25.30 5.85 -13.18
CA LYS A 6 -25.24 6.20 -11.76
C LYS A 6 -24.35 7.42 -11.53
N LEU A 7 -24.68 8.19 -10.51
CA LEU A 7 -23.85 9.28 -10.00
C LEU A 7 -23.09 8.80 -8.74
N LEU A 8 -21.77 8.69 -8.88
CA LEU A 8 -20.91 8.17 -7.81
C LEU A 8 -20.14 9.30 -7.14
N GLY A 9 -20.03 9.25 -5.82
CA GLY A 9 -19.21 10.17 -5.02
C GLY A 9 -17.96 9.45 -4.50
N ILE A 10 -16.78 10.03 -4.65
CA ILE A 10 -15.51 9.43 -4.17
C ILE A 10 -14.74 10.43 -3.31
N ASP A 11 -14.28 10.01 -2.12
CA ASP A 11 -13.36 10.79 -1.26
C ASP A 11 -11.93 10.70 -1.80
N VAL A 12 -11.40 11.83 -2.31
CA VAL A 12 -10.07 11.87 -2.92
C VAL A 12 -9.06 12.70 -2.15
N ARG A 13 -9.30 12.98 -0.87
CA ARG A 13 -8.38 13.77 -0.02
C ARG A 13 -6.98 13.15 0.11
N ASP A 14 -6.84 11.85 -0.09
CA ASP A 14 -5.53 11.20 -0.08
C ASP A 14 -4.60 11.72 -1.18
N LEU A 15 -5.14 12.24 -2.29
CA LEU A 15 -4.36 12.86 -3.36
C LEU A 15 -3.68 14.17 -2.88
N GLU A 16 -4.29 14.85 -1.92
CA GLU A 16 -3.81 16.15 -1.39
C GLU A 16 -2.88 16.00 -0.19
N GLU A 17 -3.11 15.00 0.67
CA GLU A 17 -2.46 14.90 1.98
C GLU A 17 -1.20 14.03 1.99
N GLY A 18 -0.80 13.48 0.86
CA GLY A 18 0.53 12.89 0.68
C GLY A 18 0.86 11.61 1.45
N TRP A 19 -0.12 10.83 1.91
CA TRP A 19 0.08 9.49 2.46
C TRP A 19 0.41 8.51 1.32
N ALA A 20 1.67 8.10 1.19
CA ALA A 20 2.20 7.44 0.00
C ALA A 20 1.37 6.25 -0.50
N GLY A 21 1.06 5.26 0.34
CA GLY A 21 0.29 4.07 -0.09
C GLY A 21 -1.14 4.38 -0.52
N ARG A 22 -1.92 5.06 0.32
CA ARG A 22 -3.32 5.42 0.01
C ARG A 22 -3.44 6.42 -1.13
N LYS A 23 -2.49 7.35 -1.26
CA LYS A 23 -2.43 8.25 -2.41
C LYS A 23 -2.28 7.44 -3.70
N ARG A 24 -1.30 6.52 -3.76
CA ARG A 24 -1.08 5.64 -4.93
C ARG A 24 -2.32 4.80 -5.24
N TYR A 25 -2.95 4.21 -4.22
CA TYR A 25 -4.20 3.48 -4.39
C TYR A 25 -5.28 4.34 -5.06
N THR A 26 -5.60 5.49 -4.45
CA THR A 26 -6.67 6.36 -4.93
C THR A 26 -6.38 6.89 -6.33
N GLU A 27 -5.17 7.35 -6.59
CA GLU A 27 -4.76 7.84 -7.92
C GLU A 27 -4.86 6.74 -8.98
N SER A 28 -4.29 5.57 -8.71
CA SER A 28 -4.29 4.46 -9.66
C SER A 28 -5.70 3.91 -9.93
N LEU A 29 -6.54 3.80 -8.89
CA LEU A 29 -7.93 3.39 -9.05
C LEU A 29 -8.72 4.40 -9.91
N LEU A 30 -8.58 5.70 -9.65
CA LEU A 30 -9.29 6.73 -10.41
C LEU A 30 -8.86 6.74 -11.88
N ARG A 31 -7.56 6.64 -12.15
CA ARG A 31 -7.05 6.54 -13.54
C ARG A 31 -7.61 5.30 -14.23
N ALA A 32 -7.64 4.17 -13.56
CA ALA A 32 -8.18 2.94 -14.13
C ALA A 32 -9.70 3.01 -14.33
N LEU A 33 -10.47 3.56 -13.40
CA LEU A 33 -11.90 3.80 -13.57
C LEU A 33 -12.18 4.75 -14.75
N SER A 34 -11.40 5.82 -14.88
CA SER A 34 -11.48 6.77 -15.98
C SER A 34 -11.23 6.14 -17.36
N MET A 35 -10.51 5.01 -17.42
CA MET A 35 -10.24 4.28 -18.67
C MET A 35 -11.30 3.20 -18.97
N VAL A 36 -12.00 2.67 -17.96
CA VAL A 36 -12.89 1.51 -18.16
C VAL A 36 -14.38 1.82 -18.01
N ASP A 37 -14.73 2.99 -17.46
CA ASP A 37 -16.12 3.37 -17.22
C ASP A 37 -16.47 4.72 -17.86
N GLU A 38 -17.11 4.64 -19.00
CA GLU A 38 -17.62 5.79 -19.78
C GLU A 38 -19.11 6.06 -19.50
N VAL A 39 -19.80 5.21 -18.73
CA VAL A 39 -21.26 5.26 -18.52
C VAL A 39 -21.62 6.10 -17.32
N ASN A 40 -20.96 5.88 -16.20
CA ASN A 40 -21.31 6.52 -14.93
C ASN A 40 -20.66 7.91 -14.80
N GLU A 41 -21.23 8.75 -13.93
CA GLU A 41 -20.67 10.05 -13.56
C GLU A 41 -20.02 9.99 -12.18
N TYR A 42 -18.92 10.72 -12.00
CA TYR A 42 -18.14 10.72 -10.78
C TYR A 42 -17.97 12.12 -10.21
N ILE A 43 -18.31 12.29 -8.94
CA ILE A 43 -18.02 13.49 -8.14
C ILE A 43 -16.87 13.17 -7.19
N LEU A 44 -15.74 13.83 -7.39
CA LEU A 44 -14.56 13.69 -6.57
C LEU A 44 -14.57 14.73 -5.46
N PHE A 45 -14.72 14.29 -4.22
CA PHE A 45 -14.72 15.18 -3.05
C PHE A 45 -13.30 15.46 -2.56
N SER A 46 -12.87 16.70 -2.67
CA SER A 46 -11.56 17.19 -2.26
C SER A 46 -11.68 18.41 -1.33
N ARG A 47 -10.60 18.82 -0.69
CA ARG A 47 -10.54 20.11 0.05
C ARG A 47 -10.12 21.26 -0.84
N ARG A 48 -9.32 20.97 -1.85
CA ARG A 48 -8.79 21.98 -2.78
C ARG A 48 -9.37 21.75 -4.18
N ARG A 49 -9.49 22.82 -4.92
CA ARG A 49 -9.79 22.68 -6.35
C ARG A 49 -8.57 22.07 -7.03
N GLY A 50 -8.78 21.04 -7.83
CA GLY A 50 -7.73 20.37 -8.60
C GLY A 50 -8.32 19.69 -9.82
N ASP A 51 -7.56 19.70 -10.88
CA ASP A 51 -7.77 18.83 -12.03
C ASP A 51 -6.83 17.63 -11.87
N PHE A 52 -7.39 16.43 -11.92
CA PHE A 52 -6.63 15.19 -11.78
C PHE A 52 -6.32 14.54 -13.14
N GLY A 53 -6.62 15.21 -14.24
CA GLY A 53 -6.36 14.72 -15.60
C GLY A 53 -7.13 13.43 -15.92
N LEU A 54 -8.39 13.33 -15.48
CA LEU A 54 -9.29 12.19 -15.70
C LEU A 54 -10.27 12.50 -16.85
N ALA A 55 -11.06 11.50 -17.29
CA ALA A 55 -12.07 11.66 -18.33
C ALA A 55 -13.18 12.66 -17.93
N GLU A 56 -13.92 13.16 -18.91
CA GLU A 56 -14.93 14.23 -18.75
C GLU A 56 -16.09 13.87 -17.80
N ASN A 57 -16.35 12.58 -17.59
CA ASN A 57 -17.36 12.09 -16.65
C ASN A 57 -16.89 12.14 -15.17
N PHE A 58 -15.67 12.65 -14.89
CA PHE A 58 -15.14 12.91 -13.56
C PHE A 58 -15.12 14.42 -13.27
N ARG A 59 -15.80 14.82 -12.22
CA ARG A 59 -15.87 16.23 -11.81
C ARG A 59 -15.40 16.40 -10.36
N THR A 60 -14.54 17.38 -10.11
CA THR A 60 -14.04 17.67 -8.77
C THR A 60 -14.93 18.70 -8.08
N VAL A 61 -15.34 18.40 -6.85
CA VAL A 61 -16.06 19.32 -5.96
C VAL A 61 -15.20 19.59 -4.73
N SER A 62 -14.80 20.84 -4.59
CA SER A 62 -14.06 21.28 -3.41
C SER A 62 -15.02 21.61 -2.27
N ILE A 63 -14.79 20.99 -1.11
CA ILE A 63 -15.50 21.24 0.14
C ILE A 63 -14.58 22.02 1.07
N ASP A 64 -14.66 23.35 0.98
CA ASP A 64 -13.88 24.23 1.85
C ASP A 64 -14.54 24.35 3.22
N THR A 65 -13.95 23.64 4.19
CA THR A 65 -14.43 23.63 5.58
C THR A 65 -13.38 23.04 6.52
N THR A 66 -13.57 23.22 7.82
CA THR A 66 -12.68 22.58 8.81
C THR A 66 -12.79 21.05 8.76
N PRO A 67 -11.72 20.32 9.16
CA PRO A 67 -11.72 18.86 9.16
C PRO A 67 -12.90 18.23 9.89
N ALA A 68 -13.36 18.87 10.99
CA ALA A 68 -14.45 18.36 11.79
C ALA A 68 -15.81 18.38 11.06
N PHE A 69 -16.07 19.42 10.26
CA PHE A 69 -17.34 19.60 9.53
C PHE A 69 -17.32 19.00 8.13
N TRP A 70 -16.14 18.62 7.62
CA TRP A 70 -15.99 18.11 6.25
C TRP A 70 -16.94 16.94 5.96
N HIS A 71 -16.98 15.95 6.85
CA HIS A 71 -17.81 14.75 6.70
C HIS A 71 -19.31 15.05 6.67
N CYS A 72 -19.76 16.04 7.48
CA CYS A 72 -21.15 16.49 7.47
C CYS A 72 -21.49 17.22 6.17
N LYS A 73 -20.61 18.06 5.67
CA LYS A 73 -20.81 18.78 4.40
C LYS A 73 -20.86 17.85 3.21
N VAL A 74 -19.99 16.84 3.16
CA VAL A 74 -20.03 15.81 2.12
C VAL A 74 -21.35 15.03 2.20
N ALA A 75 -21.77 14.63 3.40
CA ALA A 75 -23.05 13.91 3.58
C ALA A 75 -24.27 14.76 3.18
N GLN A 76 -24.23 16.06 3.47
CA GLN A 76 -25.23 17.02 3.01
C GLN A 76 -25.26 17.10 1.48
N PHE A 77 -24.11 17.31 0.84
CA PHE A 77 -23.97 17.38 -0.61
C PHE A 77 -24.48 16.11 -1.30
N CYS A 78 -24.09 14.93 -0.81
CA CYS A 78 -24.54 13.64 -1.36
C CYS A 78 -26.06 13.54 -1.39
N ARG A 79 -26.74 14.01 -0.33
CA ARG A 79 -28.20 14.01 -0.25
C ARG A 79 -28.84 15.02 -1.21
N GLU A 80 -28.31 16.27 -1.25
CA GLU A 80 -28.86 17.36 -2.05
C GLU A 80 -28.71 17.13 -3.55
N LYS A 81 -27.60 16.48 -3.97
CA LYS A 81 -27.28 16.21 -5.37
C LYS A 81 -27.69 14.82 -5.84
N GLY A 82 -28.32 14.01 -4.97
CA GLY A 82 -28.78 12.68 -5.35
C GLY A 82 -27.64 11.72 -5.73
N ILE A 83 -26.53 11.76 -4.98
CA ILE A 83 -25.44 10.76 -5.18
C ILE A 83 -26.03 9.38 -4.93
N ASP A 84 -25.95 8.49 -5.92
CA ASP A 84 -26.48 7.12 -5.80
C ASP A 84 -25.62 6.29 -4.86
N ILE A 85 -24.30 6.32 -5.07
CA ILE A 85 -23.34 5.52 -4.30
C ILE A 85 -22.15 6.37 -3.88
N TYR A 86 -21.78 6.31 -2.62
CA TYR A 86 -20.56 6.94 -2.10
C TYR A 86 -19.47 5.90 -1.82
N ILE A 87 -18.30 6.11 -2.41
CA ILE A 87 -17.12 5.26 -2.24
C ILE A 87 -16.11 5.99 -1.36
N SER A 88 -15.71 5.35 -0.25
CA SER A 88 -14.68 5.89 0.62
C SER A 88 -13.45 4.97 0.67
N PRO A 89 -12.36 5.34 0.02
CA PRO A 89 -11.08 4.64 0.16
C PRO A 89 -10.31 5.06 1.42
N ARG A 90 -10.82 6.02 2.19
CA ARG A 90 -10.07 6.65 3.28
C ARG A 90 -10.73 6.56 4.64
N SER A 91 -11.94 7.09 4.75
CA SER A 91 -12.48 7.48 6.07
C SER A 91 -13.75 6.73 6.43
N PRO A 92 -13.79 6.06 7.59
CA PRO A 92 -15.00 5.45 8.10
C PRO A 92 -16.04 6.48 8.53
N ILE A 93 -15.66 7.73 8.82
CA ILE A 93 -16.55 8.74 9.41
C ILE A 93 -17.66 9.12 8.44
N THR A 94 -17.32 9.45 7.19
CA THR A 94 -18.34 9.83 6.18
C THR A 94 -19.35 8.71 5.97
N ILE A 95 -18.89 7.47 5.80
CA ILE A 95 -19.74 6.27 5.68
C ILE A 95 -20.75 6.20 6.85
N SER A 96 -20.29 6.50 8.06
CA SER A 96 -21.13 6.43 9.27
C SER A 96 -22.26 7.47 9.32
N LEU A 97 -22.16 8.54 8.53
CA LEU A 97 -23.11 9.66 8.49
C LEU A 97 -24.08 9.62 7.30
N LEU A 98 -23.72 8.88 6.24
CA LEU A 98 -24.50 8.81 5.01
C LEU A 98 -25.76 7.94 5.15
N ARG A 99 -26.80 8.31 4.40
CA ARG A 99 -28.00 7.49 4.17
C ARG A 99 -28.01 6.85 2.77
N ASN A 100 -27.20 7.38 1.86
CA ASN A 100 -26.97 6.88 0.50
C ASN A 100 -26.37 5.46 0.54
N LYS A 101 -26.41 4.75 -0.57
CA LYS A 101 -25.63 3.50 -0.71
C LYS A 101 -24.14 3.80 -0.60
N THR A 102 -23.40 2.90 0.00
CA THR A 102 -21.99 3.13 0.32
C THR A 102 -21.12 1.92 0.07
N ILE A 103 -19.93 2.18 -0.50
CA ILE A 103 -18.84 1.21 -0.60
C ILE A 103 -17.70 1.71 0.28
N TYR A 104 -17.30 0.92 1.25
CA TYR A 104 -16.17 1.23 2.12
C TYR A 104 -14.95 0.38 1.72
N VAL A 105 -13.87 1.04 1.29
CA VAL A 105 -12.59 0.35 1.02
C VAL A 105 -11.78 0.31 2.29
N VAL A 106 -11.35 -0.88 2.67
CA VAL A 106 -10.58 -1.15 3.89
C VAL A 106 -9.19 -1.59 3.49
N HIS A 107 -8.20 -0.74 3.78
CA HIS A 107 -6.80 -1.04 3.51
C HIS A 107 -6.18 -1.95 4.56
N ASP A 108 -6.47 -1.73 5.83
CA ASP A 108 -5.99 -2.56 6.93
C ASP A 108 -6.90 -2.42 8.17
N LEU A 109 -6.67 -3.29 9.14
CA LEU A 109 -7.31 -3.26 10.45
C LEU A 109 -6.28 -3.15 11.58
N ILE A 110 -5.18 -2.45 11.35
CA ILE A 110 -4.08 -2.31 12.32
C ILE A 110 -4.58 -1.87 13.70
N VAL A 111 -5.59 -1.02 13.76
CA VAL A 111 -6.18 -0.53 15.03
C VAL A 111 -6.74 -1.66 15.90
N PHE A 112 -7.03 -2.83 15.35
CA PHE A 112 -7.51 -4.00 16.07
C PHE A 112 -6.40 -4.99 16.44
N THR A 113 -5.21 -4.88 15.85
CA THR A 113 -4.07 -5.79 16.08
C THR A 113 -3.24 -5.39 17.32
N SER A 114 -2.29 -6.26 17.69
CA SER A 114 -1.26 -5.97 18.71
C SER A 114 -0.41 -4.75 18.31
N GLU A 115 -0.08 -4.62 17.03
CA GLU A 115 0.70 -3.50 16.52
C GLU A 115 -0.02 -2.17 16.65
N GLY A 116 -1.34 -2.17 16.52
CA GLY A 116 -2.18 -1.01 16.77
C GLY A 116 -2.21 -0.54 18.23
N ARG A 117 -1.76 -1.35 19.20
CA ARG A 117 -1.66 -0.92 20.60
C ARG A 117 -0.62 0.18 20.81
N ARG A 118 0.33 0.31 19.89
CA ARG A 118 1.36 1.34 19.90
C ARG A 118 0.87 2.71 19.40
N LEU A 119 -0.32 2.77 18.80
CA LEU A 119 -0.95 4.02 18.39
C LEU A 119 -1.49 4.80 19.61
N PRO A 120 -1.58 6.15 19.54
CA PRO A 120 -2.14 6.94 20.65
C PRO A 120 -3.54 6.46 21.03
N LEU A 121 -3.78 6.23 22.31
CA LEU A 121 -5.00 5.57 22.83
C LEU A 121 -6.29 6.24 22.36
N LYS A 122 -6.34 7.58 22.40
CA LYS A 122 -7.53 8.35 22.00
C LYS A 122 -7.86 8.14 20.52
N SER A 123 -6.88 8.29 19.63
CA SER A 123 -7.08 8.10 18.18
C SER A 123 -7.48 6.67 17.86
N ARG A 124 -6.84 5.69 18.52
CA ARG A 124 -7.17 4.26 18.34
C ARG A 124 -8.61 3.94 18.74
N ILE A 125 -9.10 4.46 19.87
CA ILE A 125 -10.49 4.23 20.30
C ILE A 125 -11.46 4.85 19.30
N VAL A 126 -11.25 6.11 18.93
CA VAL A 126 -12.10 6.82 17.96
C VAL A 126 -12.13 6.05 16.64
N GLU A 127 -10.97 5.67 16.12
CA GLU A 127 -10.88 4.94 14.86
C GLU A 127 -11.57 3.57 14.93
N LYS A 128 -11.40 2.80 16.02
CA LYS A 128 -12.11 1.52 16.23
C LYS A 128 -13.64 1.69 16.23
N VAL A 129 -14.15 2.71 16.91
CA VAL A 129 -15.59 2.96 17.00
C VAL A 129 -16.16 3.31 15.62
N PHE A 130 -15.54 4.28 14.94
CA PHE A 130 -16.01 4.70 13.62
C PHE A 130 -15.85 3.61 12.57
N MET A 131 -14.75 2.85 12.61
CA MET A 131 -14.52 1.73 11.68
C MET A 131 -15.59 0.65 11.86
N ARG A 132 -15.89 0.22 13.10
CA ARG A 132 -16.98 -0.75 13.36
C ARG A 132 -18.34 -0.24 12.87
N LYS A 133 -18.64 1.04 13.12
CA LYS A 133 -19.88 1.65 12.66
C LYS A 133 -19.94 1.70 11.13
N ALA A 134 -18.86 2.09 10.46
CA ALA A 134 -18.79 2.14 9.02
C ALA A 134 -18.92 0.75 8.38
N LEU A 135 -18.21 -0.24 8.90
CA LEU A 135 -18.29 -1.63 8.43
C LEU A 135 -19.72 -2.19 8.53
N ARG A 136 -20.41 -1.92 9.61
CA ARG A 136 -21.83 -2.33 9.75
C ARG A 136 -22.76 -1.57 8.82
N ARG A 137 -22.52 -0.26 8.64
CA ARG A 137 -23.37 0.64 7.86
C ARG A 137 -23.17 0.47 6.35
N ALA A 138 -21.94 0.26 5.88
CA ALA A 138 -21.65 0.15 4.45
C ALA A 138 -22.53 -0.93 3.80
N ASP A 139 -23.00 -0.68 2.58
CA ASP A 139 -23.77 -1.66 1.81
C ASP A 139 -22.85 -2.73 1.23
N LEU A 140 -21.66 -2.32 0.77
CA LEU A 140 -20.56 -3.22 0.40
C LEU A 140 -19.26 -2.77 1.04
N ILE A 141 -18.39 -3.72 1.29
CA ILE A 141 -17.02 -3.51 1.79
C ILE A 141 -16.05 -4.11 0.76
N VAL A 142 -15.08 -3.31 0.35
CA VAL A 142 -13.97 -3.79 -0.45
C VAL A 142 -12.78 -3.97 0.46
N ALA A 143 -12.33 -5.20 0.64
CA ALA A 143 -11.06 -5.53 1.29
C ALA A 143 -9.96 -5.60 0.24
N VAL A 144 -8.79 -5.04 0.52
CA VAL A 144 -7.67 -5.01 -0.43
C VAL A 144 -6.92 -6.35 -0.52
N SER A 145 -7.23 -7.29 0.37
CA SER A 145 -6.64 -8.65 0.41
C SER A 145 -7.59 -9.63 1.07
N GLU A 146 -7.36 -10.94 0.85
CA GLU A 146 -8.10 -12.00 1.58
C GLU A 146 -7.79 -11.93 3.07
N ASN A 147 -6.56 -11.57 3.45
CA ASN A 147 -6.23 -11.35 4.85
C ASN A 147 -7.08 -10.21 5.46
N THR A 148 -7.17 -9.06 4.77
CA THR A 148 -8.02 -7.95 5.24
C THR A 148 -9.49 -8.36 5.33
N LYS A 149 -10.01 -9.17 4.39
CA LYS A 149 -11.37 -9.74 4.48
C LYS A 149 -11.52 -10.61 5.73
N ARG A 150 -10.58 -11.53 5.99
CA ARG A 150 -10.61 -12.37 7.20
C ARG A 150 -10.58 -11.54 8.48
N ASP A 151 -9.74 -10.52 8.54
CA ASP A 151 -9.66 -9.62 9.70
C ASP A 151 -10.98 -8.85 9.92
N ILE A 152 -11.63 -8.37 8.85
CA ILE A 152 -12.94 -7.71 8.93
C ILE A 152 -13.96 -8.65 9.56
N LEU A 153 -14.10 -9.87 9.02
CA LEU A 153 -15.07 -10.85 9.48
C LEU A 153 -14.78 -11.35 10.90
N HIS A 154 -13.49 -11.42 11.28
CA HIS A 154 -13.09 -11.77 12.65
C HIS A 154 -13.46 -10.69 13.68
N HIS A 155 -13.26 -9.42 13.34
CA HIS A 155 -13.45 -8.32 14.28
C HIS A 155 -14.85 -7.73 14.30
N VAL A 156 -15.65 -7.97 13.26
CA VAL A 156 -17.02 -7.44 13.14
C VAL A 156 -17.92 -8.53 12.57
N ASN A 157 -18.97 -8.86 13.33
CA ASN A 157 -19.98 -9.83 12.85
C ASN A 157 -20.75 -9.23 11.67
N LEU A 158 -20.49 -9.72 10.46
CA LEU A 158 -21.06 -9.28 9.19
C LEU A 158 -21.32 -10.49 8.28
N PRO A 159 -22.32 -10.40 7.38
CA PRO A 159 -22.46 -11.38 6.31
C PRO A 159 -21.22 -11.38 5.40
N GLU A 160 -20.71 -12.56 5.06
CA GLU A 160 -19.48 -12.68 4.26
C GLU A 160 -19.64 -12.10 2.84
N GLU A 161 -20.83 -12.24 2.26
CA GLU A 161 -21.18 -11.72 0.94
C GLU A 161 -21.08 -10.21 0.84
N LYS A 162 -21.13 -9.50 1.97
CA LYS A 162 -20.96 -8.04 2.07
C LYS A 162 -19.50 -7.61 1.86
N VAL A 163 -18.51 -8.52 2.05
CA VAL A 163 -17.09 -8.23 1.95
C VAL A 163 -16.54 -8.87 0.68
N LYS A 164 -16.13 -8.03 -0.26
CA LYS A 164 -15.55 -8.43 -1.53
C LYS A 164 -14.06 -8.11 -1.55
N VAL A 165 -13.26 -8.97 -2.15
CA VAL A 165 -11.82 -8.73 -2.30
C VAL A 165 -11.54 -8.16 -3.68
N ILE A 166 -10.91 -6.97 -3.68
CA ILE A 166 -10.34 -6.35 -4.87
C ILE A 166 -8.88 -6.01 -4.56
N TYR A 167 -7.97 -6.75 -5.14
CA TYR A 167 -6.54 -6.53 -4.97
C TYR A 167 -6.10 -5.19 -5.55
N GLU A 168 -5.12 -4.59 -4.89
CA GLU A 168 -4.36 -3.48 -5.42
C GLU A 168 -3.41 -3.96 -6.53
N ALA A 169 -2.78 -3.03 -7.24
CA ALA A 169 -1.77 -3.33 -8.24
C ALA A 169 -0.63 -2.30 -8.18
N PRO A 170 0.55 -2.59 -8.75
CA PRO A 170 1.61 -1.60 -8.83
C PRO A 170 1.22 -0.49 -9.81
N ALA A 171 1.72 0.72 -9.59
CA ALA A 171 1.58 1.78 -10.59
C ALA A 171 2.36 1.39 -11.87
N PRO A 172 1.87 1.73 -13.08
CA PRO A 172 2.48 1.31 -14.36
C PRO A 172 3.94 1.73 -14.56
N ILE A 173 4.42 2.71 -13.80
CA ILE A 173 5.81 3.14 -13.83
C ILE A 173 6.76 2.05 -13.28
N PHE A 174 6.31 1.25 -12.29
CA PHE A 174 7.09 0.17 -11.72
C PHE A 174 7.07 -1.04 -12.64
N ARG A 175 8.12 -1.16 -13.43
CA ARG A 175 8.33 -2.22 -14.41
C ARG A 175 9.81 -2.55 -14.54
N ARG A 176 10.12 -3.71 -15.06
CA ARG A 176 11.50 -4.08 -15.35
C ARG A 176 12.08 -3.19 -16.43
N MET A 177 13.22 -2.58 -16.13
CA MET A 177 13.97 -1.72 -17.05
C MET A 177 15.44 -1.67 -16.67
N LYS A 178 16.30 -1.17 -17.56
CA LYS A 178 17.69 -0.90 -17.22
C LYS A 178 17.73 0.31 -16.28
N PRO A 179 18.38 0.19 -15.09
CA PRO A 179 18.51 1.33 -14.19
C PRO A 179 19.38 2.44 -14.79
N ASP A 180 19.03 3.69 -14.50
CA ASP A 180 19.87 4.84 -14.85
C ASP A 180 20.90 5.08 -13.75
N HIS A 181 22.18 4.89 -14.09
CA HIS A 181 23.29 5.08 -13.15
C HIS A 181 23.46 6.54 -12.71
N SER A 182 23.00 7.52 -13.47
CA SER A 182 23.04 8.92 -13.06
C SER A 182 22.12 9.18 -11.88
N ILE A 183 20.93 8.54 -11.87
CA ILE A 183 19.97 8.56 -10.76
C ILE A 183 20.57 7.86 -9.54
N LEU A 184 21.13 6.66 -9.71
CA LEU A 184 21.76 5.95 -8.60
C LEU A 184 22.89 6.76 -7.96
N SER A 185 23.73 7.43 -8.79
CA SER A 185 24.81 8.30 -8.32
C SER A 185 24.29 9.50 -7.51
N ARG A 186 23.13 10.07 -7.88
CA ARG A 186 22.49 11.17 -7.14
C ARG A 186 22.15 10.78 -5.70
N TYR A 187 21.82 9.52 -5.48
CA TYR A 187 21.51 8.95 -4.16
C TYR A 187 22.71 8.26 -3.50
N ASP A 188 23.93 8.43 -4.06
CA ASP A 188 25.18 7.79 -3.59
C ASP A 188 25.07 6.25 -3.49
N LEU A 189 24.35 5.64 -4.43
CA LEU A 189 24.17 4.19 -4.55
C LEU A 189 25.21 3.62 -5.55
N ARG A 190 26.47 3.53 -5.09
CA ARG A 190 27.60 3.05 -5.92
C ARG A 190 27.94 1.58 -5.66
N LYS A 191 27.48 1.02 -4.53
CA LYS A 191 27.64 -0.38 -4.16
C LYS A 191 26.40 -1.16 -4.51
N ASN A 192 26.52 -2.48 -4.56
CA ASN A 192 25.36 -3.37 -4.56
C ASN A 192 24.53 -3.17 -3.29
N PHE A 193 23.22 -3.40 -3.34
CA PHE A 193 22.40 -3.14 -2.15
C PHE A 193 21.20 -4.06 -2.02
N ILE A 194 20.81 -4.23 -0.75
CA ILE A 194 19.57 -4.83 -0.30
C ILE A 194 18.61 -3.68 0.00
N LEU A 195 17.42 -3.70 -0.60
CA LEU A 195 16.47 -2.60 -0.58
C LEU A 195 15.28 -2.86 0.34
N TYR A 196 14.91 -1.85 1.10
CA TYR A 196 13.60 -1.72 1.75
C TYR A 196 12.93 -0.43 1.26
N VAL A 197 11.63 -0.50 0.96
CA VAL A 197 10.82 0.69 0.62
C VAL A 197 9.56 0.72 1.48
N GLY A 198 9.34 1.83 2.17
CA GLY A 198 8.16 2.04 3.01
C GLY A 198 8.38 3.08 4.09
N THR A 199 7.32 3.53 4.73
CA THR A 199 7.43 4.42 5.90
C THR A 199 8.27 3.73 6.98
N VAL A 200 9.30 4.43 7.50
CA VAL A 200 10.15 3.89 8.56
C VAL A 200 9.42 4.02 9.90
N GLU A 201 8.91 2.91 10.39
CA GLU A 201 8.17 2.80 11.64
C GLU A 201 8.34 1.40 12.26
N PRO A 202 8.17 1.21 13.57
CA PRO A 202 8.44 -0.07 14.26
C PRO A 202 7.68 -1.27 13.68
N ARG A 203 6.47 -1.08 13.17
CA ARG A 203 5.65 -2.12 12.53
C ARG A 203 6.35 -2.77 11.32
N LYS A 204 7.20 -2.01 10.64
CA LYS A 204 7.95 -2.48 9.47
C LYS A 204 9.16 -3.35 9.83
N ASN A 205 9.49 -3.43 11.12
CA ASN A 205 10.46 -4.37 11.67
C ASN A 205 11.87 -4.28 11.07
N LEU A 206 12.32 -3.06 10.76
CA LEU A 206 13.65 -2.86 10.18
C LEU A 206 14.80 -3.25 11.11
N LYS A 207 14.55 -3.34 12.44
CA LYS A 207 15.53 -3.88 13.40
C LYS A 207 15.89 -5.32 13.05
N LEU A 208 14.90 -6.16 12.69
CA LEU A 208 15.18 -7.53 12.24
C LEU A 208 16.09 -7.56 11.01
N LEU A 209 15.88 -6.65 10.05
CA LEU A 209 16.73 -6.55 8.85
C LEU A 209 18.15 -6.13 9.22
N VAL A 210 18.31 -5.18 10.15
CA VAL A 210 19.63 -4.78 10.68
C VAL A 210 20.33 -5.96 11.36
N ASP A 211 19.62 -6.72 12.20
CA ASP A 211 20.18 -7.87 12.92
C ASP A 211 20.63 -8.97 11.96
N ALA A 212 19.76 -9.34 11.02
CA ALA A 212 20.07 -10.34 10.00
C ALA A 212 21.27 -9.92 9.12
N TYR A 213 21.30 -8.67 8.68
CA TYR A 213 22.43 -8.15 7.90
C TYR A 213 23.74 -8.14 8.69
N LYS A 214 23.70 -7.80 9.99
CA LYS A 214 24.87 -7.82 10.87
C LYS A 214 25.50 -9.21 11.00
N MET A 215 24.68 -10.26 10.85
CA MET A 215 25.12 -11.65 10.93
C MET A 215 25.82 -12.14 9.66
N LEU A 216 25.63 -11.47 8.51
CA LEU A 216 26.29 -11.80 7.25
C LEU A 216 27.83 -11.69 7.38
N PRO A 217 28.61 -12.50 6.62
CA PRO A 217 30.07 -12.39 6.58
C PRO A 217 30.55 -10.97 6.24
N GLY A 218 31.68 -10.55 6.81
CA GLY A 218 32.25 -9.22 6.56
C GLY A 218 32.47 -8.91 5.09
N SER A 219 32.96 -9.88 4.30
CA SER A 219 33.16 -9.75 2.86
C SER A 219 31.84 -9.42 2.13
N VAL A 220 30.73 -10.04 2.51
CA VAL A 220 29.41 -9.77 1.94
C VAL A 220 28.94 -8.36 2.30
N ARG A 221 29.12 -7.93 3.56
CA ARG A 221 28.75 -6.59 4.00
C ARG A 221 29.59 -5.49 3.36
N ASP A 222 30.83 -5.77 2.99
CA ASP A 222 31.69 -4.83 2.27
C ASP A 222 31.23 -4.64 0.81
N GLU A 223 30.62 -5.64 0.20
CA GLU A 223 30.08 -5.61 -1.16
C GLU A 223 28.66 -5.05 -1.22
N PHE A 224 27.79 -5.43 -0.29
CA PHE A 224 26.38 -5.08 -0.28
C PHE A 224 26.06 -4.15 0.88
N MET A 225 25.30 -3.09 0.63
CA MET A 225 24.80 -2.20 1.68
C MET A 225 23.29 -2.32 1.86
N LEU A 226 22.75 -1.88 3.01
CA LEU A 226 21.32 -1.70 3.19
C LEU A 226 20.87 -0.33 2.68
N VAL A 227 19.76 -0.29 1.94
CA VAL A 227 19.13 0.96 1.49
C VAL A 227 17.70 1.01 1.99
N PHE A 228 17.39 2.04 2.76
CA PHE A 228 16.07 2.33 3.27
C PHE A 228 15.48 3.53 2.54
N VAL A 229 14.34 3.34 1.87
CA VAL A 229 13.62 4.41 1.17
C VAL A 229 12.25 4.60 1.80
N GLY A 230 11.87 5.85 2.05
CA GLY A 230 10.53 6.18 2.51
C GLY A 230 10.47 7.32 3.51
N LYS A 231 9.25 7.69 3.88
CA LYS A 231 9.03 8.78 4.83
C LYS A 231 9.39 8.36 6.26
N LYS A 232 9.74 9.35 7.07
CA LYS A 232 9.93 9.20 8.51
C LYS A 232 8.55 9.02 9.17
N GLY A 233 8.26 7.83 9.67
CA GLY A 233 7.07 7.53 10.45
C GLY A 233 7.30 7.76 11.95
N TRP A 234 6.35 7.31 12.77
CA TRP A 234 6.54 7.34 14.22
C TRP A 234 7.65 6.36 14.64
N GLY A 235 8.45 6.73 15.64
CA GLY A 235 9.55 5.88 16.10
C GLY A 235 10.72 5.74 15.13
N TYR A 236 10.74 6.45 13.99
CA TYR A 236 11.81 6.35 12.99
C TYR A 236 13.20 6.62 13.57
N GLY A 237 13.30 7.58 14.52
CA GLY A 237 14.56 7.94 15.15
C GLY A 237 15.20 6.78 15.90
N GLU A 238 14.39 5.94 16.57
CA GLU A 238 14.87 4.74 17.26
C GLU A 238 15.37 3.68 16.26
N VAL A 239 14.70 3.55 15.12
CA VAL A 239 15.11 2.60 14.08
C VAL A 239 16.43 3.00 13.44
N LEU A 240 16.60 4.28 13.08
CA LEU A 240 17.84 4.77 12.48
C LEU A 240 19.00 4.77 13.49
N LYS A 241 18.74 5.16 14.74
CA LYS A 241 19.74 5.06 15.81
C LYS A 241 20.20 3.61 15.99
N TYR A 242 19.25 2.67 15.99
CA TYR A 242 19.58 1.24 16.10
C TYR A 242 20.45 0.77 14.93
N ALA A 243 20.15 1.18 13.70
CA ALA A 243 20.96 0.83 12.54
C ALA A 243 22.37 1.43 12.64
N ASP A 244 22.49 2.69 13.06
CA ASP A 244 23.79 3.37 13.20
C ASP A 244 24.67 2.72 14.29
N GLU A 245 24.09 2.44 15.46
CA GLU A 245 24.79 1.81 16.59
C GLU A 245 25.25 0.36 16.28
N ASN A 246 24.53 -0.37 15.44
CA ASN A 246 24.80 -1.77 15.14
C ASN A 246 25.60 -2.01 13.86
N LEU A 247 25.49 -1.12 12.88
CA LEU A 247 26.16 -1.26 11.57
C LEU A 247 27.21 -0.19 11.30
N GLY A 248 26.96 1.05 11.74
CA GLY A 248 27.71 2.24 11.33
C GLY A 248 27.28 2.77 9.96
N ALA A 249 27.46 4.05 9.74
CA ALA A 249 26.99 4.79 8.54
C ALA A 249 27.53 4.30 7.20
N HIS A 250 28.57 3.45 7.21
CA HIS A 250 29.17 2.89 5.99
C HIS A 250 28.31 1.80 5.34
N TYR A 251 27.54 1.07 6.15
CA TYR A 251 26.83 -0.14 5.74
C TYR A 251 25.36 0.10 5.41
N PHE A 252 24.83 1.30 5.64
CA PHE A 252 23.45 1.60 5.26
C PHE A 252 23.27 3.03 4.75
N ARG A 253 22.17 3.26 4.01
CA ARG A 253 21.69 4.59 3.60
C ARG A 253 20.21 4.71 3.89
N PHE A 254 19.80 5.86 4.42
CA PHE A 254 18.43 6.26 4.50
C PHE A 254 18.20 7.44 3.54
N LEU A 255 17.48 7.19 2.46
CA LEU A 255 17.27 8.15 1.38
C LEU A 255 16.10 9.11 1.64
N GLY A 256 15.26 8.82 2.64
CA GLY A 256 14.01 9.56 2.80
C GLY A 256 13.01 9.27 1.69
N TYR A 257 12.13 10.22 1.41
CA TYR A 257 11.20 10.12 0.31
C TYR A 257 11.92 10.26 -1.03
N VAL A 258 11.67 9.34 -1.93
CA VAL A 258 12.18 9.34 -3.31
C VAL A 258 10.97 9.40 -4.25
N PRO A 259 10.95 10.29 -5.26
CA PRO A 259 9.92 10.32 -6.30
C PRO A 259 9.84 8.99 -7.07
N ASP A 260 8.65 8.66 -7.59
CA ASP A 260 8.43 7.36 -8.26
C ASP A 260 9.29 7.21 -9.52
N GLU A 261 9.59 8.32 -10.21
CA GLU A 261 10.44 8.38 -11.39
C GLU A 261 11.89 7.96 -11.09
N ASP A 262 12.40 8.29 -9.91
CA ASP A 262 13.72 7.87 -9.44
C ASP A 262 13.65 6.49 -8.75
N LEU A 263 12.57 6.23 -8.02
CA LEU A 263 12.39 5.01 -7.24
C LEU A 263 12.36 3.75 -8.11
N VAL A 264 11.78 3.83 -9.31
CA VAL A 264 11.76 2.70 -10.24
C VAL A 264 13.18 2.27 -10.63
N HIS A 265 14.12 3.20 -10.76
CA HIS A 265 15.53 2.90 -11.04
C HIS A 265 16.23 2.27 -9.84
N ILE A 266 15.90 2.72 -8.63
CA ILE A 266 16.42 2.11 -7.39
C ILE A 266 15.92 0.68 -7.24
N TYR A 267 14.61 0.41 -7.48
CA TYR A 267 14.10 -0.96 -7.50
C TYR A 267 14.87 -1.82 -8.51
N ASN A 268 15.00 -1.37 -9.77
CA ASN A 268 15.64 -2.13 -10.84
C ASN A 268 17.16 -2.37 -10.61
N ALA A 269 17.80 -1.61 -9.73
CA ALA A 269 19.20 -1.79 -9.36
C ALA A 269 19.38 -2.64 -8.08
N ALA A 270 18.32 -2.90 -7.34
CA ALA A 270 18.39 -3.67 -6.10
C ALA A 270 18.64 -5.15 -6.36
N HIS A 271 19.51 -5.78 -5.56
CA HIS A 271 19.81 -7.21 -5.64
C HIS A 271 18.72 -8.04 -4.97
N ILE A 272 18.22 -7.57 -3.85
CA ILE A 272 17.18 -8.21 -3.05
C ILE A 272 16.29 -7.10 -2.47
N PHE A 273 14.99 -7.33 -2.48
CA PHE A 273 14.03 -6.50 -1.75
C PHE A 273 13.58 -7.22 -0.49
N VAL A 274 13.66 -6.56 0.67
CA VAL A 274 13.28 -7.16 1.95
C VAL A 274 12.14 -6.39 2.59
N TYR A 275 11.10 -7.12 3.04
CA TYR A 275 9.92 -6.53 3.67
C TYR A 275 9.47 -7.31 4.90
N PRO A 276 10.15 -7.16 6.06
CA PRO A 276 9.99 -8.01 7.24
C PRO A 276 8.89 -7.54 8.18
N SER A 277 7.84 -6.92 7.66
CA SER A 277 6.77 -6.29 8.44
C SER A 277 6.01 -7.29 9.30
N PHE A 278 5.57 -6.86 10.50
CA PHE A 278 4.70 -7.65 11.37
C PHE A 278 3.25 -7.70 10.89
N TYR A 279 2.79 -6.68 10.18
CA TYR A 279 1.42 -6.61 9.67
C TYR A 279 1.30 -5.68 8.48
N GLU A 280 0.60 -6.12 7.43
CA GLU A 280 0.25 -5.35 6.23
C GLU A 280 -1.19 -5.64 5.79
N GLY A 281 -1.87 -4.62 5.29
CA GLY A 281 -3.18 -4.83 4.66
C GLY A 281 -3.06 -5.38 3.24
N PHE A 282 -2.02 -4.94 2.48
CA PHE A 282 -1.70 -5.47 1.16
C PHE A 282 -0.19 -5.68 0.99
N GLY A 283 0.57 -4.65 0.69
CA GLY A 283 2.01 -4.74 0.46
C GLY A 283 2.43 -4.22 -0.91
N LEU A 284 1.91 -3.06 -1.31
CA LEU A 284 2.25 -2.42 -2.60
C LEU A 284 3.76 -2.39 -2.89
N PRO A 285 4.66 -2.04 -1.93
CA PRO A 285 6.10 -2.03 -2.21
C PRO A 285 6.68 -3.39 -2.60
N VAL A 286 6.12 -4.48 -2.06
CA VAL A 286 6.51 -5.85 -2.46
C VAL A 286 6.15 -6.10 -3.92
N LEU A 287 4.94 -5.72 -4.30
CA LEU A 287 4.45 -5.91 -5.66
C LEU A 287 5.16 -4.99 -6.66
N GLU A 288 5.55 -3.77 -6.25
CA GLU A 288 6.39 -2.86 -7.03
C GLU A 288 7.77 -3.47 -7.29
N ALA A 289 8.41 -4.05 -6.26
CA ALA A 289 9.67 -4.77 -6.40
C ALA A 289 9.56 -5.97 -7.35
N MET A 290 8.49 -6.77 -7.19
CA MET A 290 8.21 -7.91 -8.07
C MET A 290 8.02 -7.47 -9.53
N SER A 291 7.33 -6.36 -9.78
CA SER A 291 7.12 -5.80 -11.12
C SER A 291 8.40 -5.25 -11.76
N CYS A 292 9.36 -4.86 -10.94
CA CYS A 292 10.71 -4.51 -11.39
C CYS A 292 11.62 -5.74 -11.56
N GLY A 293 11.14 -6.94 -11.22
CA GLY A 293 11.90 -8.18 -11.32
C GLY A 293 12.95 -8.35 -10.22
N VAL A 294 12.74 -7.73 -9.06
CA VAL A 294 13.63 -7.89 -7.90
C VAL A 294 13.20 -9.12 -7.10
N PRO A 295 14.11 -10.03 -6.73
CA PRO A 295 13.81 -11.11 -5.80
C PRO A 295 13.37 -10.56 -4.45
N VAL A 296 12.28 -11.09 -3.88
CA VAL A 296 11.69 -10.58 -2.65
C VAL A 296 11.84 -11.56 -1.49
N VAL A 297 12.19 -11.04 -0.31
CA VAL A 297 12.16 -11.74 0.98
C VAL A 297 11.17 -11.00 1.88
N VAL A 298 10.09 -11.66 2.28
CA VAL A 298 9.00 -11.01 3.01
C VAL A 298 8.54 -11.86 4.19
N SER A 299 7.88 -11.23 5.16
CA SER A 299 7.31 -11.95 6.30
C SER A 299 6.19 -12.92 5.88
N ARG A 300 6.12 -14.08 6.55
CA ARG A 300 5.07 -15.10 6.39
C ARG A 300 3.80 -14.76 7.16
N VAL A 301 3.42 -13.49 7.21
CA VAL A 301 2.26 -13.01 7.97
C VAL A 301 1.39 -12.06 7.15
N SER A 302 0.16 -11.90 7.60
CA SER A 302 -0.85 -11.00 7.01
C SER A 302 -1.07 -11.25 5.51
N SER A 303 -1.13 -10.21 4.68
CA SER A 303 -1.37 -10.30 3.22
C SER A 303 -0.15 -10.70 2.39
N LEU A 304 1.07 -10.68 2.95
CA LEU A 304 2.30 -10.88 2.19
C LEU A 304 2.40 -12.26 1.51
N PRO A 305 2.02 -13.38 2.19
CA PRO A 305 2.04 -14.69 1.54
C PRO A 305 1.11 -14.81 0.33
N GLU A 306 -0.09 -14.20 0.37
CA GLU A 306 -1.03 -14.26 -0.75
C GLU A 306 -0.58 -13.43 -1.96
N ILE A 307 0.23 -12.39 -1.74
CA ILE A 307 0.79 -11.56 -2.81
C ILE A 307 1.95 -12.27 -3.47
N VAL A 308 2.89 -12.75 -2.66
CA VAL A 308 4.15 -13.34 -3.16
C VAL A 308 3.93 -14.76 -3.70
N GLY A 309 3.08 -15.56 -3.05
CA GLY A 309 2.92 -16.98 -3.40
C GLY A 309 4.26 -17.72 -3.29
N ASP A 310 4.62 -18.42 -4.36
CA ASP A 310 5.88 -19.14 -4.52
C ASP A 310 6.99 -18.33 -5.23
N SER A 311 6.74 -17.04 -5.43
CA SER A 311 7.61 -16.17 -6.25
C SER A 311 8.64 -15.38 -5.41
N GLY A 312 8.81 -15.72 -4.14
CA GLY A 312 9.77 -15.11 -3.21
C GLY A 312 10.01 -15.99 -1.99
N ILE A 313 10.82 -15.52 -1.08
CA ILE A 313 11.13 -16.23 0.17
C ILE A 313 10.28 -15.66 1.29
N LEU A 314 9.58 -16.55 2.03
CA LEU A 314 8.77 -16.21 3.18
C LEU A 314 9.53 -16.51 4.48
N ILE A 315 9.66 -15.53 5.38
CA ILE A 315 10.36 -15.67 6.66
C ILE A 315 9.45 -15.37 7.86
N ASP A 316 9.80 -15.89 9.02
CA ASP A 316 9.20 -15.50 10.29
C ASP A 316 9.72 -14.10 10.70
N PRO A 317 8.85 -13.09 10.89
CA PRO A 317 9.26 -11.74 11.29
C PRO A 317 9.85 -11.65 12.69
N SER A 318 9.91 -12.74 13.46
CA SER A 318 10.57 -12.82 14.76
C SER A 318 11.94 -13.53 14.70
N ASN A 319 12.35 -14.05 13.54
CA ASN A 319 13.54 -14.88 13.38
C ASN A 319 14.60 -14.24 12.46
N ALA A 320 15.61 -13.60 13.07
CA ALA A 320 16.70 -12.96 12.33
C ALA A 320 17.59 -13.97 11.58
N TYR A 321 17.74 -15.20 12.10
CA TYR A 321 18.51 -16.26 11.43
C TYR A 321 17.83 -16.73 10.13
N GLU A 322 16.49 -16.85 10.12
CA GLU A 322 15.77 -17.21 8.91
C GLU A 322 15.92 -16.15 7.82
N LEU A 323 15.90 -14.86 8.21
CA LEU A 323 16.15 -13.77 7.29
C LEU A 323 17.60 -13.74 6.81
N GLU A 324 18.56 -13.90 7.70
CA GLU A 324 19.99 -13.96 7.35
C GLU A 324 20.26 -15.10 6.37
N THR A 325 19.83 -16.33 6.66
CA THR A 325 19.95 -17.48 5.76
C THR A 325 19.32 -17.22 4.38
N ALA A 326 18.16 -16.56 4.35
CA ALA A 326 17.51 -16.18 3.10
C ALA A 326 18.34 -15.16 2.29
N LEU A 327 18.96 -14.18 2.98
CA LEU A 327 19.84 -13.20 2.37
C LEU A 327 21.10 -13.86 1.83
N GLU A 328 21.82 -14.63 2.64
CA GLU A 328 23.06 -15.33 2.24
C GLU A 328 22.79 -16.21 1.01
N ARG A 329 21.75 -17.05 1.07
CA ARG A 329 21.36 -17.90 -0.04
C ARG A 329 21.10 -17.14 -1.35
N LEU A 330 20.48 -15.96 -1.26
CA LEU A 330 20.22 -15.13 -2.45
C LEU A 330 21.46 -14.38 -2.90
N LEU A 331 22.33 -13.93 -2.01
CA LEU A 331 23.53 -13.19 -2.36
C LEU A 331 24.56 -14.10 -3.04
N ASP A 332 24.70 -15.35 -2.59
CA ASP A 332 25.65 -16.31 -3.12
C ASP A 332 25.17 -17.07 -4.37
N ASN A 333 23.84 -17.07 -4.66
CA ASN A 333 23.29 -17.86 -5.75
C ASN A 333 22.58 -17.00 -6.81
N GLU A 334 23.30 -16.64 -7.86
CA GLU A 334 22.77 -15.85 -8.97
C GLU A 334 21.65 -16.58 -9.74
N GLU A 335 21.74 -17.89 -9.91
CA GLU A 335 20.72 -18.69 -10.61
C GLU A 335 19.39 -18.62 -9.85
N LEU A 336 19.39 -18.80 -8.54
CA LEU A 336 18.22 -18.66 -7.70
C LEU A 336 17.64 -17.24 -7.77
N ARG A 337 18.50 -16.20 -7.76
CA ARG A 337 18.02 -14.82 -7.94
C ARG A 337 17.30 -14.63 -9.28
N ARG A 338 17.86 -15.17 -10.38
CA ARG A 338 17.25 -15.09 -11.72
C ARG A 338 15.93 -15.84 -11.78
N GLU A 339 15.88 -17.01 -11.17
CA GLU A 339 14.66 -17.82 -11.09
C GLU A 339 13.54 -17.05 -10.35
N LEU A 340 13.81 -16.57 -9.13
CA LEU A 340 12.84 -15.83 -8.34
C LEU A 340 12.45 -14.49 -9.00
N SER A 341 13.40 -13.79 -9.63
CA SER A 341 13.12 -12.61 -10.45
C SER A 341 12.08 -12.90 -11.54
N THR A 342 12.25 -14.00 -12.26
CA THR A 342 11.33 -14.41 -13.34
C THR A 342 9.95 -14.77 -12.79
N ARG A 343 9.90 -15.51 -11.68
CA ARG A 343 8.64 -15.86 -11.00
C ARG A 343 7.93 -14.62 -10.48
N ALA A 344 8.67 -13.68 -9.84
CA ALA A 344 8.14 -12.42 -9.32
C ALA A 344 7.51 -11.57 -10.43
N LEU A 345 8.18 -11.41 -11.57
CA LEU A 345 7.63 -10.71 -12.74
C LEU A 345 6.34 -11.37 -13.23
N LYS A 346 6.33 -12.70 -13.38
CA LYS A 346 5.13 -13.44 -13.81
C LYS A 346 3.98 -13.25 -12.83
N ARG A 347 4.24 -13.39 -11.52
CA ARG A 347 3.24 -13.23 -10.47
C ARG A 347 2.66 -11.81 -10.43
N SER A 348 3.48 -10.78 -10.63
CA SER A 348 3.03 -9.39 -10.61
C SER A 348 1.97 -9.09 -11.68
N LEU A 349 1.92 -9.82 -12.80
CA LEU A 349 0.92 -9.66 -13.86
C LEU A 349 -0.49 -10.13 -13.46
N ASP A 350 -0.62 -10.89 -12.38
CA ASP A 350 -1.93 -11.28 -11.83
C ASP A 350 -2.67 -10.07 -11.26
N PHE A 351 -1.95 -9.02 -10.89
CA PHE A 351 -2.45 -7.80 -10.27
C PHE A 351 -2.52 -6.67 -11.31
N SER A 352 -3.71 -6.10 -11.49
CA SER A 352 -3.94 -5.06 -12.49
C SER A 352 -4.99 -4.07 -12.00
N TRP A 353 -4.70 -2.79 -12.11
CA TRP A 353 -5.66 -1.73 -11.81
C TRP A 353 -6.87 -1.77 -12.75
N GLU A 354 -6.69 -2.19 -14.00
CA GLU A 354 -7.81 -2.39 -14.91
C GLU A 354 -8.77 -3.50 -14.41
N LYS A 355 -8.22 -4.65 -13.98
CA LYS A 355 -9.02 -5.71 -13.36
C LYS A 355 -9.72 -5.22 -12.10
N ALA A 356 -9.02 -4.44 -11.25
CA ALA A 356 -9.60 -3.85 -10.04
C ALA A 356 -10.76 -2.90 -10.39
N ALA A 357 -10.56 -1.97 -11.34
CA ALA A 357 -11.58 -1.03 -11.76
C ALA A 357 -12.82 -1.73 -12.36
N ARG A 358 -12.63 -2.74 -13.22
CA ARG A 358 -13.75 -3.54 -13.77
C ARG A 358 -14.57 -4.23 -12.66
N LYS A 359 -13.90 -4.80 -11.65
CA LYS A 359 -14.58 -5.37 -10.47
C LYS A 359 -15.36 -4.30 -9.68
N PHE A 360 -14.81 -3.08 -9.54
CA PHE A 360 -15.55 -1.97 -8.92
C PHE A 360 -16.80 -1.62 -9.73
N VAL A 361 -16.68 -1.52 -11.07
CA VAL A 361 -17.83 -1.27 -11.96
C VAL A 361 -18.91 -2.34 -11.82
N GLU A 362 -18.53 -3.60 -11.72
CA GLU A 362 -19.46 -4.71 -11.48
C GLU A 362 -20.16 -4.58 -10.13
N LEU A 363 -19.42 -4.26 -9.06
CA LEU A 363 -19.97 -4.13 -7.70
C LEU A 363 -21.01 -3.03 -7.60
N TYR A 364 -20.73 -1.82 -8.08
CA TYR A 364 -21.70 -0.74 -7.96
C TYR A 364 -22.82 -0.80 -9.01
N SER A 365 -22.64 -1.55 -10.10
CA SER A 365 -23.73 -1.85 -11.02
C SER A 365 -24.75 -2.82 -10.41
N ALA A 366 -24.33 -3.66 -9.46
CA ALA A 366 -25.18 -4.62 -8.76
C ALA A 366 -25.87 -4.01 -7.52
N LEU A 367 -25.44 -2.84 -7.04
CA LEU A 367 -26.05 -2.07 -5.97
C LEU A 367 -27.20 -1.19 -6.47
#